data_4467718dc320a67f513c352f9800a2a0
#
_entry.id   4467718dc320a67f513c352f9800a2a0
#
_cell.length_a   1.000
_cell.length_b   1.000
_cell.length_c   1.000
_cell.angle_alpha   90.00
_cell.angle_beta   90.00
_cell.angle_gamma   90.00
#
_symmetry.space_group_name_H-M   'P 1'
#
loop_
_entity.id
_entity.type
_entity.pdbx_description
1 polymer ?
#
loop_
_entity_poly.entity_id
_entity_poly.type
_entity_poly.pdbx_seq_one_letter_code
_entity_poly.pdbx_strand_id
1 'polypeptide(L)'
;MQIPDVGEIRDLHVKYAPSEEALDLVLTHCEIVWSIAEQLVSVSGVDVDADVVRAGSLVHDIGVYRLYDHTGRVDQAHYVRHGVLGHEILAAEGFSEELCRFCSCHTGVGLTRSDVVGQGLPLPPGDYVAVTNEERLVMYADKFHSKTTPPKFVTADSYAAYVARFGEDKRTAFHGMRGLFGVPDLGELVAVYSHAVT
;
A
#
# COMPACT_ATOMS: atom_id res chain seq x y z
N MET A 1 -14.62 -14.85 -4.39
CA MET A 1 -14.37 -13.83 -3.33
C MET A 1 -15.54 -12.87 -3.30
N GLN A 2 -16.10 -12.55 -2.13
CA GLN A 2 -17.02 -11.42 -1.99
C GLN A 2 -16.15 -10.17 -1.84
N ILE A 3 -16.36 -9.20 -2.74
CA ILE A 3 -15.62 -7.94 -2.74
C ILE A 3 -16.45 -6.93 -1.94
N PRO A 4 -15.92 -6.32 -0.86
CA PRO A 4 -16.64 -5.33 -0.09
C PRO A 4 -16.85 -4.03 -0.90
N ASP A 5 -17.96 -3.34 -0.64
CA ASP A 5 -18.16 -2.02 -1.21
C ASP A 5 -17.37 -0.92 -0.47
N VAL A 6 -17.36 0.29 -1.02
CA VAL A 6 -16.60 1.43 -0.46
C VAL A 6 -17.11 1.82 0.93
N GLY A 7 -18.42 1.70 1.17
CA GLY A 7 -19.03 2.00 2.46
C GLY A 7 -18.59 1.01 3.54
N GLU A 8 -18.64 -0.30 3.23
CA GLU A 8 -18.16 -1.36 4.13
C GLU A 8 -16.70 -1.18 4.50
N ILE A 9 -15.84 -0.82 3.51
CA ILE A 9 -14.41 -0.56 3.77
C ILE A 9 -14.23 0.69 4.64
N ARG A 10 -14.99 1.77 4.38
CA ARG A 10 -14.93 2.98 5.19
C ARG A 10 -15.34 2.71 6.64
N ASP A 11 -16.41 1.95 6.86
CA ASP A 11 -16.86 1.56 8.19
C ASP A 11 -15.78 0.74 8.92
N LEU A 12 -15.06 -0.11 8.19
CA LEU A 12 -13.92 -0.85 8.73
C LEU A 12 -12.79 0.08 9.17
N HIS A 13 -12.44 1.09 8.36
CA HIS A 13 -11.46 2.11 8.76
C HIS A 13 -11.89 2.87 10.01
N VAL A 14 -13.15 3.32 10.06
CA VAL A 14 -13.72 4.00 11.25
C VAL A 14 -13.65 3.11 12.49
N LYS A 15 -13.92 1.82 12.36
CA LYS A 15 -13.85 0.84 13.46
C LYS A 15 -12.45 0.70 14.06
N TYR A 16 -11.41 0.77 13.24
CA TYR A 16 -10.03 0.49 13.66
C TYR A 16 -9.18 1.73 13.91
N ALA A 17 -9.57 2.90 13.40
CA ALA A 17 -8.83 4.13 13.57
C ALA A 17 -8.81 4.56 15.04
N PRO A 18 -7.64 4.85 15.62
CA PRO A 18 -7.54 5.29 17.01
C PRO A 18 -7.95 6.75 17.23
N SER A 19 -8.02 7.57 16.17
CA SER A 19 -8.46 8.96 16.18
C SER A 19 -8.93 9.41 14.80
N GLU A 20 -9.60 10.56 14.71
CA GLU A 20 -10.02 11.16 13.45
C GLU A 20 -8.82 11.52 12.57
N GLU A 21 -7.73 12.03 13.15
CA GLU A 21 -6.52 12.38 12.40
C GLU A 21 -5.84 11.14 11.81
N ALA A 22 -5.84 10.02 12.54
CA ALA A 22 -5.31 8.75 12.02
C ALA A 22 -6.22 8.21 10.90
N LEU A 23 -7.54 8.32 11.06
CA LEU A 23 -8.51 7.97 10.02
C LEU A 23 -8.24 8.76 8.75
N ASP A 24 -8.20 10.09 8.86
CA ASP A 24 -7.98 10.98 7.72
C ASP A 24 -6.66 10.67 7.01
N LEU A 25 -5.57 10.49 7.76
CA LEU A 25 -4.25 10.23 7.19
C LEU A 25 -4.22 8.91 6.40
N VAL A 26 -4.71 7.82 7.00
CA VAL A 26 -4.61 6.48 6.39
C VAL A 26 -5.64 6.30 5.30
N LEU A 27 -6.89 6.69 5.52
CA LEU A 27 -7.95 6.53 4.52
C LEU A 27 -7.69 7.41 3.29
N THR A 28 -7.29 8.68 3.48
CA THR A 28 -6.91 9.57 2.37
C THR A 28 -5.76 8.98 1.55
N HIS A 29 -4.76 8.39 2.21
CA HIS A 29 -3.70 7.70 1.48
C HIS A 29 -4.24 6.53 0.64
N CYS A 30 -5.10 5.69 1.21
CA CYS A 30 -5.71 4.58 0.49
C CYS A 30 -6.56 5.04 -0.70
N GLU A 31 -7.31 6.14 -0.56
CA GLU A 31 -8.10 6.75 -1.65
C GLU A 31 -7.19 7.31 -2.77
N ILE A 32 -6.07 7.95 -2.41
CA ILE A 32 -5.06 8.39 -3.39
C ILE A 32 -4.46 7.19 -4.13
N VAL A 33 -4.09 6.13 -3.40
CA VAL A 33 -3.54 4.90 -4.01
C VAL A 33 -4.56 4.27 -4.97
N TRP A 34 -5.83 4.23 -4.61
CA TRP A 34 -6.87 3.78 -5.53
C TRP A 34 -6.95 4.66 -6.78
N SER A 35 -6.99 5.99 -6.64
CA SER A 35 -7.04 6.91 -7.79
C SER A 35 -5.83 6.73 -8.73
N ILE A 36 -4.64 6.48 -8.16
CA ILE A 36 -3.43 6.18 -8.95
C ILE A 36 -3.57 4.83 -9.65
N ALA A 37 -4.05 3.79 -8.94
CA ALA A 37 -4.24 2.47 -9.52
C ALA A 37 -5.26 2.50 -10.66
N GLU A 38 -6.37 3.25 -10.52
CA GLU A 38 -7.39 3.42 -11.56
C GLU A 38 -6.82 4.07 -12.83
N GLN A 39 -5.97 5.11 -12.70
CA GLN A 39 -5.25 5.67 -13.85
C GLN A 39 -4.38 4.62 -14.54
N LEU A 40 -3.62 3.86 -13.76
CA LEU A 40 -2.70 2.83 -14.29
C LEU A 40 -3.47 1.69 -14.99
N VAL A 41 -4.62 1.27 -14.46
CA VAL A 41 -5.53 0.31 -15.15
C VAL A 41 -5.91 0.83 -16.52
N SER A 42 -6.34 2.10 -16.59
CA SER A 42 -6.86 2.68 -17.83
C SER A 42 -5.82 2.80 -18.95
N VAL A 43 -4.53 2.91 -18.61
CA VAL A 43 -3.46 3.15 -19.59
C VAL A 43 -2.59 1.93 -19.87
N SER A 44 -2.49 0.98 -18.95
CA SER A 44 -1.57 -0.16 -19.08
C SER A 44 -2.07 -1.27 -20.01
N GLY A 45 -3.39 -1.42 -20.15
CA GLY A 45 -4.01 -2.53 -20.87
C GLY A 45 -3.79 -3.91 -20.20
N VAL A 46 -3.30 -3.93 -18.96
CA VAL A 46 -3.14 -5.17 -18.18
C VAL A 46 -4.52 -5.63 -17.73
N ASP A 47 -4.79 -6.92 -17.92
CA ASP A 47 -6.04 -7.54 -17.48
C ASP A 47 -6.04 -7.69 -15.96
N VAL A 48 -6.93 -6.97 -15.29
CA VAL A 48 -7.14 -6.95 -13.85
C VAL A 48 -8.63 -6.78 -13.53
N ASP A 49 -9.08 -7.32 -12.42
CA ASP A 49 -10.39 -7.03 -11.86
C ASP A 49 -10.37 -5.68 -11.13
N ALA A 50 -11.03 -4.67 -11.72
CA ALA A 50 -11.04 -3.30 -11.20
C ALA A 50 -11.70 -3.20 -9.80
N ASP A 51 -12.69 -4.05 -9.49
CA ASP A 51 -13.31 -4.08 -8.17
C ASP A 51 -12.36 -4.66 -7.11
N VAL A 52 -11.58 -5.66 -7.48
CA VAL A 52 -10.52 -6.22 -6.62
C VAL A 52 -9.42 -5.19 -6.37
N VAL A 53 -8.97 -4.49 -7.43
CA VAL A 53 -7.97 -3.40 -7.31
C VAL A 53 -8.47 -2.29 -6.40
N ARG A 54 -9.74 -1.87 -6.56
CA ARG A 54 -10.36 -0.87 -5.69
C ARG A 54 -10.35 -1.30 -4.24
N ALA A 55 -10.91 -2.48 -3.95
CA ALA A 55 -10.99 -2.99 -2.59
C ALA A 55 -9.59 -3.16 -1.98
N GLY A 56 -8.65 -3.76 -2.72
CA GLY A 56 -7.28 -3.93 -2.31
C GLY A 56 -6.58 -2.60 -2.00
N SER A 57 -6.74 -1.59 -2.87
CA SER A 57 -6.19 -0.25 -2.65
C SER A 57 -6.73 0.39 -1.38
N LEU A 58 -8.03 0.25 -1.14
CA LEU A 58 -8.68 0.88 0.01
C LEU A 58 -8.34 0.20 1.34
N VAL A 59 -7.97 -1.08 1.37
CA VAL A 59 -7.68 -1.80 2.62
C VAL A 59 -6.20 -2.00 2.92
N HIS A 60 -5.28 -1.81 1.93
CA HIS A 60 -3.89 -2.26 2.02
C HIS A 60 -3.15 -1.78 3.28
N ASP A 61 -3.49 -0.60 3.77
CA ASP A 61 -2.79 0.05 4.87
C ASP A 61 -3.56 0.10 6.20
N ILE A 62 -4.69 -0.61 6.31
CA ILE A 62 -5.53 -0.60 7.53
C ILE A 62 -4.74 -1.04 8.78
N GLY A 63 -3.70 -1.85 8.62
CA GLY A 63 -2.86 -2.29 9.73
C GLY A 63 -2.02 -1.19 10.37
N VAL A 64 -1.87 -0.02 9.73
CA VAL A 64 -1.20 1.14 10.32
C VAL A 64 -1.86 1.57 11.62
N TYR A 65 -3.18 1.42 11.75
CA TYR A 65 -3.91 1.75 12.97
C TYR A 65 -3.41 0.99 14.20
N ARG A 66 -2.95 -0.25 14.05
CA ARG A 66 -2.40 -1.05 15.16
C ARG A 66 -0.98 -0.66 15.58
N LEU A 67 -0.37 0.29 14.88
CA LEU A 67 0.96 0.83 15.23
C LEU A 67 0.88 2.11 16.07
N TYR A 68 -0.30 2.67 16.28
CA TYR A 68 -0.46 3.82 17.16
C TYR A 68 -0.43 3.40 18.61
N ASP A 69 0.35 4.13 19.42
CA ASP A 69 0.33 3.98 20.86
C ASP A 69 -0.79 4.83 21.51
N HIS A 70 -0.94 4.72 22.81
CA HIS A 70 -1.95 5.46 23.59
C HIS A 70 -1.74 7.00 23.59
N THR A 71 -0.60 7.48 23.08
CA THR A 71 -0.30 8.92 22.93
C THR A 71 -0.58 9.43 21.52
N GLY A 72 -1.06 8.58 20.60
CA GLY A 72 -1.30 8.91 19.20
C GLY A 72 -0.03 8.91 18.33
N ARG A 73 1.06 8.29 18.80
CA ARG A 73 2.32 8.18 18.02
C ARG A 73 2.40 6.83 17.34
N VAL A 74 2.85 6.85 16.09
CA VAL A 74 3.11 5.63 15.31
C VAL A 74 4.45 5.02 15.72
N ASP A 75 4.48 3.72 15.98
CA ASP A 75 5.71 2.95 16.18
C ASP A 75 6.50 2.83 14.87
N GLN A 76 7.34 3.81 14.61
CA GLN A 76 8.19 3.87 13.41
C GLN A 76 9.24 2.76 13.37
N ALA A 77 9.70 2.28 14.52
CA ALA A 77 10.70 1.20 14.59
C ALA A 77 10.16 -0.13 14.06
N HIS A 78 8.86 -0.34 14.21
CA HIS A 78 8.18 -1.54 13.75
C HIS A 78 7.20 -1.28 12.60
N TYR A 79 7.36 -0.15 11.89
CA TYR A 79 6.41 0.26 10.85
C TYR A 79 6.18 -0.82 9.77
N VAL A 80 7.21 -1.58 9.41
CA VAL A 80 7.11 -2.69 8.45
C VAL A 80 6.05 -3.74 8.82
N ARG A 81 5.61 -3.80 10.08
CA ARG A 81 4.58 -4.73 10.55
C ARG A 81 3.16 -4.36 10.10
N HIS A 82 2.93 -3.11 9.60
CA HIS A 82 1.58 -2.70 9.19
C HIS A 82 0.94 -3.70 8.21
N GLY A 83 1.72 -4.26 7.30
CA GLY A 83 1.20 -5.24 6.34
C GLY A 83 0.63 -6.49 7.01
N VAL A 84 1.37 -7.14 7.89
CA VAL A 84 0.89 -8.35 8.60
C VAL A 84 -0.23 -8.01 9.59
N LEU A 85 -0.18 -6.85 10.24
CA LEU A 85 -1.23 -6.40 11.14
C LEU A 85 -2.55 -6.10 10.40
N GLY A 86 -2.47 -5.57 9.17
CA GLY A 86 -3.62 -5.38 8.30
C GLY A 86 -4.22 -6.71 7.84
N HIS A 87 -3.38 -7.65 7.43
CA HIS A 87 -3.80 -9.02 7.11
C HIS A 87 -4.57 -9.66 8.28
N GLU A 88 -4.04 -9.56 9.50
CA GLU A 88 -4.70 -10.08 10.71
C GLU A 88 -6.05 -9.39 10.98
N ILE A 89 -6.15 -8.07 10.75
CA ILE A 89 -7.42 -7.34 10.87
C ILE A 89 -8.44 -7.91 9.89
N LEU A 90 -8.10 -7.99 8.61
CA LEU A 90 -9.03 -8.44 7.58
C LEU A 90 -9.46 -9.90 7.80
N ALA A 91 -8.52 -10.78 8.18
CA ALA A 91 -8.82 -12.17 8.49
C ALA A 91 -9.78 -12.30 9.69
N ALA A 92 -9.60 -11.47 10.74
CA ALA A 92 -10.50 -11.45 11.90
C ALA A 92 -11.91 -10.93 11.56
N GLU A 93 -12.04 -10.06 10.56
CA GLU A 93 -13.32 -9.58 10.02
C GLU A 93 -13.96 -10.57 9.02
N GLY A 94 -13.30 -11.69 8.72
CA GLY A 94 -13.84 -12.74 7.86
C GLY A 94 -13.63 -12.51 6.37
N PHE A 95 -12.74 -11.60 5.98
CA PHE A 95 -12.37 -11.40 4.58
C PHE A 95 -11.54 -12.57 4.03
N SER A 96 -11.60 -12.77 2.72
CA SER A 96 -10.85 -13.85 2.07
C SER A 96 -9.35 -13.62 2.11
N GLU A 97 -8.57 -14.70 2.03
CA GLU A 97 -7.10 -14.64 1.98
C GLU A 97 -6.61 -13.73 0.85
N GLU A 98 -7.26 -13.77 -0.33
CA GLU A 98 -6.90 -12.93 -1.47
C GLU A 98 -6.98 -11.44 -1.11
N LEU A 99 -7.98 -11.00 -0.33
CA LEU A 99 -8.08 -9.60 0.09
C LEU A 99 -7.08 -9.27 1.21
N CYS A 100 -6.87 -10.18 2.16
CA CYS A 100 -5.89 -10.02 3.24
C CYS A 100 -4.48 -9.80 2.70
N ARG A 101 -4.14 -10.44 1.59
CA ARG A 101 -2.81 -10.35 0.96
C ARG A 101 -2.46 -8.94 0.45
N PHE A 102 -3.45 -8.11 0.08
CA PHE A 102 -3.19 -6.71 -0.26
C PHE A 102 -2.52 -5.95 0.90
N CYS A 103 -2.82 -6.31 2.14
CA CYS A 103 -2.10 -5.76 3.29
C CYS A 103 -0.68 -6.35 3.39
N SER A 104 -0.55 -7.67 3.46
CA SER A 104 0.73 -8.30 3.79
C SER A 104 1.78 -8.25 2.67
N CYS A 105 1.35 -8.12 1.39
CA CYS A 105 2.24 -8.28 0.25
C CYS A 105 2.62 -6.97 -0.47
N HIS A 106 2.17 -5.77 0.01
CA HIS A 106 2.43 -4.51 -0.68
C HIS A 106 3.71 -3.79 -0.24
N THR A 107 4.34 -4.19 0.88
CA THR A 107 5.48 -3.46 1.46
C THR A 107 6.68 -3.43 0.51
N GLY A 108 7.20 -2.22 0.25
CA GLY A 108 8.29 -2.02 -0.69
C GLY A 108 7.94 -2.47 -2.12
N VAL A 109 8.73 -3.35 -2.68
CA VAL A 109 8.48 -4.06 -3.94
C VAL A 109 8.36 -5.57 -3.71
N GLY A 110 7.86 -5.93 -2.53
CA GLY A 110 7.81 -7.29 -2.02
C GLY A 110 9.03 -7.62 -1.15
N LEU A 111 8.76 -8.35 -0.06
CA LEU A 111 9.77 -8.86 0.88
C LEU A 111 9.82 -10.37 0.78
N THR A 112 10.96 -10.91 0.41
CA THR A 112 11.18 -12.36 0.44
C THR A 112 11.53 -12.82 1.86
N ARG A 113 11.41 -14.11 2.12
CA ARG A 113 11.90 -14.72 3.36
C ARG A 113 13.38 -14.40 3.61
N SER A 114 14.18 -14.34 2.55
CA SER A 114 15.59 -13.95 2.63
C SER A 114 15.76 -12.50 3.09
N ASP A 115 14.92 -11.58 2.59
CA ASP A 115 14.92 -10.19 3.05
C ASP A 115 14.56 -10.08 4.52
N VAL A 116 13.50 -10.78 4.95
CA VAL A 116 13.03 -10.74 6.34
C VAL A 116 14.11 -11.22 7.28
N VAL A 117 14.72 -12.36 6.99
CA VAL A 117 15.75 -12.97 7.86
C VAL A 117 17.07 -12.19 7.76
N GLY A 118 17.49 -11.84 6.54
CA GLY A 118 18.80 -11.20 6.30
C GLY A 118 18.88 -9.78 6.86
N GLN A 119 17.76 -9.05 6.87
CA GLN A 119 17.69 -7.70 7.43
C GLN A 119 17.20 -7.68 8.89
N GLY A 120 16.87 -8.82 9.47
CA GLY A 120 16.34 -8.91 10.84
C GLY A 120 15.02 -8.15 11.02
N LEU A 121 14.15 -8.16 10.00
CA LEU A 121 12.88 -7.43 10.06
C LEU A 121 11.97 -8.05 11.14
N PRO A 122 11.19 -7.22 11.86
CA PRO A 122 10.28 -7.69 12.92
C PRO A 122 9.00 -8.33 12.32
N LEU A 123 9.19 -9.28 11.43
CA LEU A 123 8.14 -10.04 10.74
C LEU A 123 8.36 -11.53 10.93
N PRO A 124 7.30 -12.36 10.95
CA PRO A 124 7.44 -13.81 10.84
C PRO A 124 8.23 -14.15 9.56
N PRO A 125 9.17 -15.12 9.61
CA PRO A 125 9.92 -15.54 8.44
C PRO A 125 9.00 -16.10 7.34
N GLY A 126 8.83 -15.39 6.24
CA GLY A 126 7.93 -15.72 5.13
C GLY A 126 8.16 -14.87 3.91
N ASP A 127 7.47 -15.21 2.81
CA ASP A 127 7.45 -14.42 1.59
C ASP A 127 6.20 -13.52 1.58
N TYR A 128 6.43 -12.23 1.53
CA TYR A 128 5.43 -11.16 1.44
C TYR A 128 5.55 -10.51 0.07
N VAL A 129 5.21 -11.26 -0.97
CA VAL A 129 5.38 -10.86 -2.37
C VAL A 129 4.04 -10.93 -3.11
N ALA A 130 3.80 -9.98 -3.99
CA ALA A 130 2.63 -9.96 -4.85
C ALA A 130 2.70 -11.09 -5.87
N VAL A 131 1.59 -11.82 -6.04
CA VAL A 131 1.50 -12.96 -6.99
C VAL A 131 0.51 -12.70 -8.12
N THR A 132 -0.52 -11.86 -7.91
CA THR A 132 -1.48 -11.47 -8.95
C THR A 132 -1.11 -10.11 -9.57
N ASN A 133 -1.74 -9.75 -10.69
CA ASN A 133 -1.56 -8.44 -11.30
C ASN A 133 -2.20 -7.34 -10.46
N GLU A 134 -3.34 -7.63 -9.81
CA GLU A 134 -4.02 -6.71 -8.90
C GLU A 134 -3.13 -6.36 -7.70
N GLU A 135 -2.54 -7.37 -7.05
CA GLU A 135 -1.61 -7.16 -5.94
C GLU A 135 -0.39 -6.34 -6.37
N ARG A 136 0.20 -6.64 -7.55
CA ARG A 136 1.34 -5.89 -8.10
C ARG A 136 0.98 -4.45 -8.42
N LEU A 137 -0.22 -4.23 -8.97
CA LEU A 137 -0.69 -2.90 -9.32
C LEU A 137 -0.89 -2.03 -8.08
N VAL A 138 -1.56 -2.55 -7.05
CA VAL A 138 -1.76 -1.83 -5.78
C VAL A 138 -0.42 -1.57 -5.08
N MET A 139 0.45 -2.57 -5.01
CA MET A 139 1.81 -2.40 -4.48
C MET A 139 2.58 -1.31 -5.25
N TYR A 140 2.46 -1.23 -6.57
CA TYR A 140 3.12 -0.21 -7.38
C TYR A 140 2.49 1.17 -7.19
N ALA A 141 1.17 1.28 -7.20
CA ALA A 141 0.44 2.54 -7.00
C ALA A 141 0.75 3.19 -5.64
N ASP A 142 0.90 2.39 -4.58
CA ASP A 142 1.30 2.85 -3.25
C ASP A 142 2.64 3.61 -3.24
N LYS A 143 3.54 3.34 -4.20
CA LYS A 143 4.87 3.99 -4.21
C LYS A 143 4.83 5.46 -4.61
N PHE A 144 3.72 5.95 -5.12
CA PHE A 144 3.57 7.33 -5.58
C PHE A 144 3.00 8.29 -4.52
N HIS A 145 2.65 7.78 -3.32
CA HIS A 145 2.21 8.62 -2.21
C HIS A 145 2.76 8.14 -0.87
N SER A 146 3.16 9.09 0.00
CA SER A 146 3.74 8.81 1.31
C SER A 146 2.97 9.52 2.41
N LYS A 147 2.63 8.78 3.48
CA LYS A 147 1.99 9.26 4.72
C LYS A 147 2.96 9.96 5.69
N THR A 148 4.06 10.55 5.19
CA THR A 148 4.92 11.37 6.04
C THR A 148 4.18 12.60 6.56
N THR A 149 4.71 13.27 7.55
CA THR A 149 4.15 14.53 8.05
C THR A 149 5.03 15.69 7.61
N PRO A 150 4.60 16.54 6.66
CA PRO A 150 3.35 16.44 5.87
C PRO A 150 3.37 15.31 4.83
N PRO A 151 2.19 14.84 4.36
CA PRO A 151 2.09 13.86 3.27
C PRO A 151 2.64 14.43 1.96
N LYS A 152 3.10 13.53 1.07
CA LYS A 152 3.69 13.94 -0.20
C LYS A 152 3.51 12.90 -1.30
N PHE A 153 3.45 13.37 -2.53
CA PHE A 153 3.60 12.53 -3.72
C PHE A 153 5.06 12.25 -4.00
N VAL A 154 5.32 11.08 -4.59
CA VAL A 154 6.66 10.60 -4.91
C VAL A 154 6.70 10.28 -6.40
N THR A 155 7.67 10.84 -7.15
CA THR A 155 7.81 10.52 -8.56
C THR A 155 8.38 9.12 -8.76
N ALA A 156 8.14 8.53 -9.95
CA ALA A 156 8.71 7.22 -10.29
C ALA A 156 10.25 7.21 -10.20
N ASP A 157 10.90 8.30 -10.60
CA ASP A 157 12.36 8.40 -10.58
C ASP A 157 12.89 8.55 -9.14
N SER A 158 12.20 9.32 -8.29
CA SER A 158 12.52 9.45 -6.87
C SER A 158 12.39 8.12 -6.15
N TYR A 159 11.30 7.36 -6.43
CA TYR A 159 11.16 6.04 -5.82
C TYR A 159 12.17 5.03 -6.35
N ALA A 160 12.50 5.04 -7.65
CA ALA A 160 13.54 4.18 -8.22
C ALA A 160 14.90 4.42 -7.56
N ALA A 161 15.27 5.68 -7.31
CA ALA A 161 16.49 6.03 -6.59
C ALA A 161 16.45 5.58 -5.12
N TYR A 162 15.29 5.70 -4.47
CA TYR A 162 15.11 5.26 -3.09
C TYR A 162 15.22 3.74 -2.95
N VAL A 163 14.51 2.98 -3.78
CA VAL A 163 14.43 1.51 -3.68
C VAL A 163 15.76 0.84 -4.03
N ALA A 164 16.59 1.45 -4.86
CA ALA A 164 17.93 0.96 -5.21
C ALA A 164 18.85 0.79 -3.97
N ARG A 165 18.56 1.48 -2.88
CA ARG A 165 19.31 1.37 -1.61
C ARG A 165 19.14 0.01 -0.92
N PHE A 166 18.09 -0.74 -1.29
CA PHE A 166 17.78 -2.07 -0.73
C PHE A 166 18.26 -3.22 -1.61
N GLY A 167 18.86 -2.93 -2.76
CA GLY A 167 19.45 -3.92 -3.67
C GLY A 167 19.04 -3.70 -5.13
N GLU A 168 19.85 -4.21 -6.04
CA GLU A 168 19.62 -4.13 -7.48
C GLU A 168 18.39 -4.95 -7.90
N ASP A 169 18.11 -6.05 -7.22
CA ASP A 169 16.92 -6.87 -7.40
C ASP A 169 15.64 -6.06 -7.11
N LYS A 170 15.65 -5.24 -6.06
CA LYS A 170 14.52 -4.37 -5.70
C LYS A 170 14.32 -3.25 -6.72
N ARG A 171 15.40 -2.66 -7.21
CA ARG A 171 15.35 -1.68 -8.30
C ARG A 171 14.80 -2.31 -9.58
N THR A 172 15.27 -3.50 -9.93
CA THR A 172 14.80 -4.24 -11.09
C THR A 172 13.32 -4.59 -10.98
N ALA A 173 12.86 -5.04 -9.81
CA ALA A 173 11.44 -5.32 -9.56
C ALA A 173 10.57 -4.07 -9.75
N PHE A 174 10.99 -2.91 -9.24
CA PHE A 174 10.28 -1.65 -9.45
C PHE A 174 10.22 -1.25 -10.93
N HIS A 175 11.34 -1.34 -11.65
CA HIS A 175 11.36 -1.06 -13.09
C HIS A 175 10.51 -2.04 -13.90
N GLY A 176 10.42 -3.30 -13.48
CA GLY A 176 9.51 -4.28 -14.07
C GLY A 176 8.05 -3.83 -13.95
N MET A 177 7.62 -3.38 -12.76
CA MET A 177 6.26 -2.84 -12.56
C MET A 177 6.03 -1.55 -13.34
N ARG A 178 7.02 -0.65 -13.38
CA ARG A 178 6.97 0.56 -14.22
C ARG A 178 6.80 0.23 -15.70
N GLY A 179 7.49 -0.80 -16.20
CA GLY A 179 7.35 -1.26 -17.57
C GLY A 179 5.98 -1.89 -17.86
N LEU A 180 5.41 -2.56 -16.87
CA LEU A 180 4.11 -3.23 -17.00
C LEU A 180 2.94 -2.25 -16.93
N PHE A 181 2.95 -1.31 -15.97
CA PHE A 181 1.82 -0.44 -15.65
C PHE A 181 1.98 0.99 -16.15
N GLY A 182 3.18 1.41 -16.57
CA GLY A 182 3.47 2.80 -16.94
C GLY A 182 3.77 3.71 -15.74
N VAL A 183 3.56 5.00 -15.92
CA VAL A 183 3.76 6.04 -14.89
C VAL A 183 2.48 6.84 -14.75
N PRO A 184 1.94 7.02 -13.53
CA PRO A 184 0.72 7.80 -13.33
C PRO A 184 1.00 9.30 -13.52
N ASP A 185 -0.02 10.04 -13.97
CA ASP A 185 -0.03 11.50 -13.90
C ASP A 185 -0.48 11.94 -12.51
N LEU A 186 0.41 12.58 -11.77
CA LEU A 186 0.13 13.05 -10.42
C LEU A 186 -0.45 14.48 -10.40
N GLY A 187 -0.51 15.18 -11.56
CA GLY A 187 -0.84 16.59 -11.61
C GLY A 187 -2.21 16.93 -11.03
N GLU A 188 -3.25 16.19 -11.41
CA GLU A 188 -4.60 16.40 -10.88
C GLU A 188 -4.69 16.09 -9.37
N LEU A 189 -4.06 15.01 -8.93
CA LEU A 189 -4.04 14.63 -7.51
C LEU A 189 -3.28 15.65 -6.65
N VAL A 190 -2.17 16.19 -7.16
CA VAL A 190 -1.44 17.29 -6.51
C VAL A 190 -2.33 18.51 -6.36
N ALA A 191 -3.12 18.87 -7.39
CA ALA A 191 -4.03 20.01 -7.33
C ALA A 191 -5.17 19.80 -6.30
N VAL A 192 -5.70 18.56 -6.20
CA VAL A 192 -6.80 18.21 -5.27
C VAL A 192 -6.30 18.21 -3.82
N TYR A 193 -5.21 17.50 -3.55
CA TYR A 193 -4.75 17.24 -2.17
C TYR A 193 -3.74 18.28 -1.66
N SER A 194 -3.18 19.11 -2.54
CA SER A 194 -2.15 20.11 -2.21
C SER A 194 -0.91 19.52 -1.53
N HIS A 195 -0.61 18.25 -1.77
CA HIS A 195 0.58 17.60 -1.23
C HIS A 195 1.80 17.92 -2.11
N ALA A 196 2.96 18.11 -1.47
CA ALA A 196 4.23 18.35 -2.18
C ALA A 196 4.62 17.14 -3.05
N VAL A 197 5.42 17.37 -4.10
CA VAL A 197 5.98 16.32 -4.96
C VAL A 197 7.49 16.22 -4.71
N THR A 198 8.01 15.00 -4.60
CA THR A 198 9.46 14.72 -4.41
C THR A 198 9.99 13.71 -5.41
#